data_0982f8f6c701636d6c016b67bb87de72
#
_entry.id   0982f8f6c701636d6c016b67bb87de72
#
_cell.length_a   1.000
_cell.length_b   1.000
_cell.length_c   1.000
_cell.angle_alpha   90.00
_cell.angle_beta   90.00
_cell.angle_gamma   90.00
#
_symmetry.space_group_name_H-M   'P 1'
#
loop_
_entity.id
_entity.type
_entity.pdbx_description
1 polymer ?
#
loop_
_entity_poly.entity_id
_entity_poly.type
_entity_poly.pdbx_seq_one_letter_code
_entity_poly.pdbx_strand_id
1 'polypeptide(L)'
;LFRSISIMEKAVLDFVVEKTHDLMNAASCSSEAKTAAQAWLDALGTEKEAEETKKYIAELEADIMPIDGLIAFAESDAGAQVFGADKAKNVAAHAKEIKAAGAKYCDCPACAAAEAILEKKECIL
;
A
#
# COMPACT_ATOMS: atom_id res chain seq x y z
N LEU A 1 -7.66 13.17 -24.48
CA LEU A 1 -7.51 12.10 -25.43
C LEU A 1 -7.76 10.75 -24.78
N PHE A 2 -8.45 9.91 -25.50
CA PHE A 2 -8.86 8.63 -24.95
C PHE A 2 -7.73 7.63 -24.99
N ARG A 3 -7.53 7.00 -23.85
CA ARG A 3 -6.58 5.92 -23.71
C ARG A 3 -7.17 4.67 -24.36
N SER A 4 -6.44 4.11 -25.32
CA SER A 4 -6.80 2.81 -25.88
C SER A 4 -6.30 1.75 -24.90
N ILE A 5 -7.22 1.00 -24.32
CA ILE A 5 -6.89 -0.01 -23.31
C ILE A 5 -7.00 -1.41 -23.91
N SER A 6 -5.89 -2.14 -23.95
CA SER A 6 -5.87 -3.54 -24.34
C SER A 6 -6.51 -4.40 -23.27
N ILE A 7 -6.81 -5.66 -23.59
CA ILE A 7 -7.38 -6.60 -22.60
C ILE A 7 -6.44 -6.78 -21.42
N MET A 8 -5.12 -6.83 -21.64
CA MET A 8 -4.15 -6.96 -20.56
C MET A 8 -4.11 -5.72 -19.67
N GLU A 9 -4.14 -4.52 -20.29
CA GLU A 9 -4.18 -3.27 -19.53
C GLU A 9 -5.44 -3.17 -18.70
N LYS A 10 -6.57 -3.60 -19.27
CA LYS A 10 -7.83 -3.62 -18.53
C LYS A 10 -7.77 -4.58 -17.35
N ALA A 11 -7.20 -5.76 -17.53
CA ALA A 11 -7.06 -6.73 -16.44
C ALA A 11 -6.19 -6.17 -15.32
N VAL A 12 -5.09 -5.49 -15.65
CA VAL A 12 -4.22 -4.84 -14.66
C VAL A 12 -4.97 -3.73 -13.94
N LEU A 13 -5.70 -2.90 -14.69
CA LEU A 13 -6.48 -1.81 -14.09
C LEU A 13 -7.54 -2.36 -13.13
N ASP A 14 -8.27 -3.40 -13.55
CA ASP A 14 -9.27 -4.03 -12.69
C ASP A 14 -8.63 -4.61 -11.42
N PHE A 15 -7.45 -5.22 -11.53
CA PHE A 15 -6.70 -5.72 -10.39
C PHE A 15 -6.34 -4.58 -9.43
N VAL A 16 -5.82 -3.47 -9.96
CA VAL A 16 -5.42 -2.33 -9.12
C VAL A 16 -6.64 -1.69 -8.45
N VAL A 17 -7.76 -1.60 -9.16
CA VAL A 17 -9.02 -1.10 -8.57
C VAL A 17 -9.47 -2.00 -7.41
N GLU A 18 -9.40 -3.32 -7.59
CA GLU A 18 -9.75 -4.28 -6.54
C GLU A 18 -8.84 -4.10 -5.32
N LYS A 19 -7.54 -4.01 -5.54
CA LYS A 19 -6.58 -3.81 -4.44
C LYS A 19 -6.74 -2.44 -3.78
N THR A 20 -7.17 -1.43 -4.54
CA THR A 20 -7.47 -0.11 -3.99
C THR A 20 -8.65 -0.17 -3.03
N HIS A 21 -9.70 -0.93 -3.35
CA HIS A 21 -10.80 -1.14 -2.41
C HIS A 21 -10.34 -1.91 -1.18
N ASP A 22 -9.51 -2.93 -1.35
CA ASP A 22 -8.94 -3.67 -0.22
C ASP A 22 -8.14 -2.72 0.69
N LEU A 23 -7.33 -1.85 0.10
CA LEU A 23 -6.55 -0.85 0.83
C LEU A 23 -7.46 0.07 1.65
N MET A 24 -8.48 0.64 1.01
CA MET A 24 -9.39 1.58 1.66
C MET A 24 -10.18 0.93 2.79
N ASN A 25 -10.49 -0.36 2.68
CA ASN A 25 -11.23 -1.10 3.69
C ASN A 25 -10.33 -1.64 4.81
N ALA A 26 -9.02 -1.58 4.67
CA ALA A 26 -8.10 -2.06 5.69
C ALA A 26 -8.10 -1.12 6.90
N ALA A 27 -8.21 -1.69 8.09
CA ALA A 27 -8.18 -0.91 9.33
C ALA A 27 -6.86 -0.17 9.53
N SER A 28 -5.77 -0.71 8.98
CA SER A 28 -4.43 -0.13 9.09
C SER A 28 -4.12 0.92 8.03
N CYS A 29 -5.08 1.23 7.13
CA CYS A 29 -4.88 2.25 6.11
C CYS A 29 -4.95 3.66 6.70
N SER A 30 -3.96 4.50 6.38
CA SER A 30 -3.96 5.89 6.83
C SER A 30 -5.05 6.69 6.13
N SER A 31 -5.46 7.82 6.72
CA SER A 31 -6.44 8.71 6.10
C SER A 31 -5.88 9.33 4.82
N GLU A 32 -4.57 9.61 4.79
CA GLU A 32 -3.89 10.15 3.60
C GLU A 32 -3.95 9.16 2.43
N ALA A 33 -3.69 7.88 2.71
CA ALA A 33 -3.77 6.83 1.67
C ALA A 33 -5.21 6.65 1.18
N LYS A 34 -6.19 6.69 2.08
CA LYS A 34 -7.61 6.60 1.70
C LYS A 34 -8.01 7.75 0.80
N THR A 35 -7.59 8.98 1.14
CA THR A 35 -7.88 10.16 0.35
C THR A 35 -7.26 10.07 -1.04
N ALA A 36 -6.00 9.66 -1.13
CA ALA A 36 -5.30 9.50 -2.39
C ALA A 36 -5.96 8.40 -3.25
N ALA A 37 -6.34 7.30 -2.63
CA ALA A 37 -7.03 6.20 -3.32
C ALA A 37 -8.36 6.65 -3.90
N GLN A 38 -9.15 7.37 -3.11
CA GLN A 38 -10.45 7.87 -3.57
C GLN A 38 -10.29 8.88 -4.71
N ALA A 39 -9.32 9.78 -4.60
CA ALA A 39 -9.05 10.76 -5.66
C ALA A 39 -8.65 10.06 -6.96
N TRP A 40 -7.86 8.99 -6.86
CA TRP A 40 -7.47 8.21 -8.03
C TRP A 40 -8.68 7.52 -8.67
N LEU A 41 -9.53 6.88 -7.86
CA LEU A 41 -10.75 6.23 -8.37
C LEU A 41 -11.65 7.23 -9.08
N ASP A 42 -11.82 8.42 -8.50
CA ASP A 42 -12.67 9.48 -9.08
C ASP A 42 -12.09 10.01 -10.39
N ALA A 43 -10.77 9.96 -10.55
CA ALA A 43 -10.09 10.48 -11.74
C ALA A 43 -10.07 9.48 -12.91
N LEU A 44 -10.39 8.21 -12.67
CA LEU A 44 -10.36 7.19 -13.72
C LEU A 44 -11.31 7.54 -14.86
N GLY A 45 -10.79 7.46 -16.09
CA GLY A 45 -11.56 7.82 -17.30
C GLY A 45 -11.64 9.33 -17.55
N THR A 46 -11.01 10.15 -16.72
CA THR A 46 -10.99 11.61 -16.89
C THR A 46 -9.62 12.09 -17.33
N GLU A 47 -9.53 13.38 -17.68
CA GLU A 47 -8.25 14.02 -18.05
C GLU A 47 -7.23 14.01 -16.92
N LYS A 48 -7.69 13.85 -15.68
CA LYS A 48 -6.85 13.88 -14.49
C LYS A 48 -6.27 12.52 -14.12
N GLU A 49 -6.66 11.46 -14.81
CA GLU A 49 -6.23 10.11 -14.47
C GLU A 49 -4.71 9.97 -14.36
N ALA A 50 -3.96 10.44 -15.35
CA ALA A 50 -2.50 10.33 -15.36
C ALA A 50 -1.85 11.06 -14.19
N GLU A 51 -2.31 12.28 -13.90
CA GLU A 51 -1.80 13.09 -12.81
C GLU A 51 -2.11 12.45 -11.45
N GLU A 52 -3.35 12.02 -11.26
CA GLU A 52 -3.77 11.40 -10.01
C GLU A 52 -3.10 10.03 -9.80
N THR A 53 -2.83 9.31 -10.88
CA THR A 53 -2.09 8.05 -10.79
C THR A 53 -0.69 8.29 -10.22
N LYS A 54 0.02 9.32 -10.70
CA LYS A 54 1.35 9.67 -10.18
C LYS A 54 1.28 10.03 -8.69
N LYS A 55 0.30 10.82 -8.31
CA LYS A 55 0.11 11.22 -6.91
C LYS A 55 -0.19 10.02 -6.02
N TYR A 56 -1.05 9.12 -6.49
CA TYR A 56 -1.43 7.92 -5.76
C TYR A 56 -0.22 7.01 -5.53
N ILE A 57 0.55 6.75 -6.57
CA ILE A 57 1.75 5.92 -6.46
C ILE A 57 2.75 6.56 -5.48
N ALA A 58 2.98 7.87 -5.57
CA ALA A 58 3.88 8.56 -4.66
C ALA A 58 3.41 8.45 -3.19
N GLU A 59 2.09 8.57 -2.96
CA GLU A 59 1.54 8.43 -1.62
C GLU A 59 1.76 7.01 -1.08
N LEU A 60 1.51 5.99 -1.88
CA LEU A 60 1.70 4.60 -1.44
C LEU A 60 3.18 4.31 -1.17
N GLU A 61 4.08 4.83 -1.98
CA GLU A 61 5.51 4.65 -1.75
C GLU A 61 5.98 5.32 -0.46
N ALA A 62 5.34 6.41 -0.08
CA ALA A 62 5.65 7.10 1.18
C ALA A 62 5.06 6.38 2.40
N ASP A 63 3.92 5.73 2.24
CA ASP A 63 3.17 5.13 3.35
C ASP A 63 3.53 3.68 3.63
N ILE A 64 3.96 2.92 2.61
CA ILE A 64 4.26 1.50 2.78
C ILE A 64 5.44 1.32 3.74
N MET A 65 5.26 0.48 4.75
CA MET A 65 6.26 0.29 5.80
C MET A 65 7.30 -0.76 5.38
N PRO A 66 8.57 -0.35 5.17
CA PRO A 66 9.63 -1.33 4.92
C PRO A 66 9.79 -2.27 6.13
N ILE A 67 10.12 -3.54 5.86
CA ILE A 67 10.19 -4.54 6.92
C ILE A 67 11.21 -4.18 8.01
N ASP A 68 12.35 -3.63 7.64
CA ASP A 68 13.35 -3.21 8.63
C ASP A 68 12.86 -2.03 9.47
N GLY A 69 12.09 -1.13 8.87
CA GLY A 69 11.45 -0.02 9.59
C GLY A 69 10.41 -0.51 10.59
N LEU A 70 9.64 -1.54 10.22
CA LEU A 70 8.66 -2.14 11.13
C LEU A 70 9.37 -2.79 12.32
N ILE A 71 10.43 -3.54 12.08
CA ILE A 71 11.21 -4.18 13.16
C ILE A 71 11.75 -3.11 14.11
N ALA A 72 12.40 -2.08 13.56
CA ALA A 72 12.98 -1.01 14.37
C ALA A 72 11.92 -0.29 15.19
N PHE A 73 10.76 0.01 14.60
CA PHE A 73 9.67 0.66 15.32
C PHE A 73 9.10 -0.22 16.41
N ALA A 74 8.85 -1.50 16.12
CA ALA A 74 8.28 -2.43 17.08
C ALA A 74 9.22 -2.66 18.28
N GLU A 75 10.52 -2.56 18.07
CA GLU A 75 11.53 -2.70 19.14
C GLU A 75 11.81 -1.40 19.87
N SER A 76 11.25 -0.28 19.43
CA SER A 76 11.44 1.02 20.04
C SER A 76 10.44 1.29 21.17
N ASP A 77 10.74 2.30 22.00
CA ASP A 77 9.82 2.75 23.04
C ASP A 77 8.50 3.26 22.43
N ALA A 78 8.58 3.95 21.29
CA ALA A 78 7.39 4.43 20.58
C ALA A 78 6.51 3.26 20.12
N GLY A 79 7.10 2.18 19.64
CA GLY A 79 6.36 0.97 19.27
C GLY A 79 5.68 0.33 20.45
N ALA A 80 6.38 0.27 21.60
CA ALA A 80 5.79 -0.25 22.84
C ALA A 80 4.60 0.58 23.29
N GLN A 81 4.64 1.88 23.10
CA GLN A 81 3.51 2.77 23.45
C GLN A 81 2.33 2.57 22.50
N VAL A 82 2.58 2.38 21.21
CA VAL A 82 1.51 2.22 20.20
C VAL A 82 0.85 0.85 20.31
N PHE A 83 1.64 -0.22 20.39
CA PHE A 83 1.14 -1.60 20.39
C PHE A 83 0.89 -2.14 21.81
N GLY A 84 1.53 -1.58 22.82
CA GLY A 84 1.67 -2.21 24.12
C GLY A 84 2.92 -3.10 24.11
N ALA A 85 3.57 -3.27 25.27
CA ALA A 85 4.87 -3.95 25.34
C ALA A 85 4.85 -5.38 24.79
N ASP A 86 3.82 -6.16 25.16
CA ASP A 86 3.73 -7.57 24.73
C ASP A 86 3.43 -7.68 23.24
N LYS A 87 2.49 -6.89 22.73
CA LYS A 87 2.13 -6.89 21.32
C LYS A 87 3.30 -6.41 20.47
N ALA A 88 4.04 -5.40 20.94
CA ALA A 88 5.22 -4.91 20.22
C ALA A 88 6.26 -6.00 20.04
N LYS A 89 6.49 -6.83 21.05
CA LYS A 89 7.41 -7.98 20.94
C LYS A 89 6.91 -8.99 19.91
N ASN A 90 5.60 -9.24 19.89
CA ASN A 90 4.99 -10.17 18.92
C ASN A 90 5.11 -9.62 17.51
N VAL A 91 4.88 -8.32 17.32
CA VAL A 91 5.02 -7.67 16.01
C VAL A 91 6.47 -7.76 15.53
N ALA A 92 7.44 -7.48 16.39
CA ALA A 92 8.85 -7.58 16.05
C ALA A 92 9.25 -9.01 15.67
N ALA A 93 8.79 -10.00 16.43
CA ALA A 93 9.09 -11.41 16.15
C ALA A 93 8.48 -11.84 14.80
N HIS A 94 7.23 -11.47 14.55
CA HIS A 94 6.56 -11.77 13.29
C HIS A 94 7.28 -11.10 12.12
N ALA A 95 7.64 -9.82 12.26
CA ALA A 95 8.35 -9.09 11.22
C ALA A 95 9.70 -9.73 10.87
N LYS A 96 10.44 -10.18 11.87
CA LYS A 96 11.70 -10.89 11.64
C LYS A 96 11.48 -12.22 10.92
N GLU A 97 10.41 -12.92 11.26
CA GLU A 97 10.05 -14.19 10.65
C GLU A 97 9.73 -14.00 9.15
N ILE A 98 8.87 -13.03 8.82
CA ILE A 98 8.52 -12.79 7.41
C ILE A 98 9.69 -12.21 6.62
N LYS A 99 10.57 -11.42 7.27
CA LYS A 99 11.79 -10.95 6.64
C LYS A 99 12.68 -12.13 6.24
N ALA A 100 12.85 -13.10 7.12
CA ALA A 100 13.63 -14.31 6.84
C ALA A 100 13.04 -15.10 5.68
N ALA A 101 11.72 -15.02 5.48
CA ALA A 101 11.03 -15.64 4.35
C ALA A 101 11.08 -14.79 3.06
N GLY A 102 11.72 -13.63 3.10
CA GLY A 102 11.90 -12.79 1.90
C GLY A 102 11.01 -11.56 1.82
N ALA A 103 10.21 -11.26 2.84
CA ALA A 103 9.35 -10.09 2.82
C ALA A 103 10.16 -8.79 2.83
N LYS A 104 9.72 -7.82 2.02
CA LYS A 104 10.34 -6.50 1.93
C LYS A 104 9.59 -5.46 2.76
N TYR A 105 8.31 -5.71 3.06
CA TYR A 105 7.41 -4.75 3.70
C TYR A 105 6.58 -5.43 4.78
N CYS A 106 5.98 -4.59 5.63
CA CYS A 106 4.95 -5.02 6.57
C CYS A 106 3.85 -5.79 5.83
N ASP A 107 3.31 -6.83 6.45
CA ASP A 107 2.25 -7.65 5.86
C ASP A 107 0.86 -7.32 6.39
N CYS A 108 0.66 -6.17 7.03
CA CYS A 108 -0.68 -5.76 7.42
C CYS A 108 -1.56 -5.59 6.17
N PRO A 109 -2.90 -5.67 6.29
CA PRO A 109 -3.77 -5.61 5.12
C PRO A 109 -3.53 -4.38 4.24
N ALA A 110 -3.28 -3.20 4.83
CA ALA A 110 -3.02 -2.00 4.06
C ALA A 110 -1.70 -2.09 3.30
N CYS A 111 -0.62 -2.50 3.96
CA CYS A 111 0.69 -2.63 3.31
C CYS A 111 0.69 -3.73 2.25
N ALA A 112 -0.01 -4.84 2.50
CA ALA A 112 -0.13 -5.92 1.51
C ALA A 112 -0.85 -5.43 0.25
N ALA A 113 -1.93 -4.66 0.40
CA ALA A 113 -2.64 -4.08 -0.74
C ALA A 113 -1.77 -3.07 -1.47
N ALA A 114 -1.07 -2.19 -0.73
CA ALA A 114 -0.17 -1.20 -1.31
C ALA A 114 0.96 -1.87 -2.10
N GLU A 115 1.56 -2.92 -1.56
CA GLU A 115 2.62 -3.66 -2.25
C GLU A 115 2.12 -4.25 -3.56
N ALA A 116 0.94 -4.87 -3.55
CA ALA A 116 0.33 -5.44 -4.75
C ALA A 116 0.10 -4.38 -5.83
N ILE A 117 -0.33 -3.19 -5.43
CA ILE A 117 -0.54 -2.07 -6.35
C ILE A 117 0.80 -1.59 -6.91
N LEU A 118 1.81 -1.42 -6.04
CA LEU A 118 3.12 -0.91 -6.45
C LEU A 118 3.85 -1.87 -7.40
N GLU A 119 3.60 -3.18 -7.30
CA GLU A 119 4.13 -4.15 -8.25
C GLU A 119 3.63 -3.91 -9.67
N LYS A 120 2.49 -3.24 -9.82
CA LYS A 120 1.87 -2.91 -11.11
C LYS A 120 2.10 -1.47 -11.54
N LYS A 121 2.89 -0.68 -10.81
CA LYS A 121 3.04 0.75 -11.10
C LYS A 121 3.50 1.04 -12.52
N GLU A 122 4.41 0.24 -13.07
CA GLU A 122 4.90 0.42 -14.44
C GLU A 122 3.81 0.18 -15.48
N CYS A 123 2.76 -0.53 -15.12
CA CYS A 123 1.65 -0.84 -16.02
C CYS A 123 0.58 0.24 -16.02
N ILE A 124 0.50 1.06 -14.97
CA ILE A 124 -0.55 2.08 -14.83
C ILE A 124 -0.03 3.51 -14.91
N LEU A 125 1.27 3.72 -14.80
CA LEU A 125 1.88 5.04 -14.98
C LEU A 125 1.96 5.45 -16.45
#